data_203c14e5f023f9eacf44b1cea3028117
#
_entry.id   203c14e5f023f9eacf44b1cea3028117
#
_cell.length_a   1.000
_cell.length_b   1.000
_cell.length_c   1.000
_cell.angle_alpha   90.00
_cell.angle_beta   90.00
_cell.angle_gamma   90.00
#
_symmetry.space_group_name_H-M   'P 1'
#
loop_
_entity.id
_entity.type
_entity.pdbx_description
1 polymer ?
#
loop_
_entity_poly.entity_id
_entity_poly.type
_entity_poly.pdbx_seq_one_letter_code
_entity_poly.pdbx_strand_id
1 'polypeptide(L)'
;MEEQLSREDEMVGEIRRAMDEHSVEISYLPRIRGDKDHVIGCKAIPRILMKDGQYFEYTQIMHLMERGAQLEEFSFYLLQEVADNIGAWKAKGNQVIPVSLEMTASQLSTRHAVERIHNIVVEQNKLEPVDFIFEIPERFFAAATTAFEVAIRNLTNLGYQVVISRFGADHTAVNSMRRLPVTGIKFHGEYFSEHMINEKDTVIFRKTVEMAKEMGLTVTCGGIHTRLQEEYAKKIGCDVFEGVIYYGAMKNVVFEKCFLSE
;
A
#
# COMPACT_ATOMS: atom_id res chain seq x y z
N MET A 1 0.36 -29.78 -9.50
CA MET A 1 1.63 -29.21 -9.00
C MET A 1 2.51 -28.72 -10.15
N GLU A 2 2.84 -29.52 -11.15
CA GLU A 2 3.63 -29.09 -12.32
C GLU A 2 2.94 -28.03 -13.18
N GLU A 3 1.64 -28.16 -13.44
CA GLU A 3 0.85 -27.16 -14.18
C GLU A 3 0.78 -25.81 -13.44
N GLN A 4 0.70 -25.83 -12.11
CA GLN A 4 0.65 -24.61 -11.31
C GLN A 4 2.00 -23.89 -11.29
N LEU A 5 3.10 -24.63 -11.20
CA LEU A 5 4.46 -24.07 -11.30
C LEU A 5 4.71 -23.48 -12.69
N SER A 6 4.30 -24.17 -13.76
CA SER A 6 4.42 -23.68 -15.14
C SER A 6 3.65 -22.37 -15.35
N ARG A 7 2.46 -22.23 -14.74
CA ARG A 7 1.66 -21.01 -14.81
C ARG A 7 2.27 -19.86 -14.02
N GLU A 8 2.83 -20.13 -12.84
CA GLU A 8 3.53 -19.11 -12.04
C GLU A 8 4.79 -18.61 -12.77
N ASP A 9 5.57 -19.49 -13.42
CA ASP A 9 6.74 -19.10 -14.21
C ASP A 9 6.35 -18.24 -15.44
N GLU A 10 5.25 -18.57 -16.11
CA GLU A 10 4.70 -17.76 -17.20
C GLU A 10 4.30 -16.36 -16.71
N MET A 11 3.61 -16.29 -15.57
CA MET A 11 3.21 -15.03 -14.95
C MET A 11 4.42 -14.16 -14.57
N VAL A 12 5.47 -14.75 -13.99
CA VAL A 12 6.74 -14.05 -13.70
C VAL A 12 7.39 -13.53 -14.98
N GLY A 13 7.36 -14.32 -16.05
CA GLY A 13 7.84 -13.90 -17.37
C GLY A 13 7.09 -12.69 -17.93
N GLU A 14 5.76 -12.68 -17.82
CA GLU A 14 4.93 -11.55 -18.24
C GLU A 14 5.19 -10.28 -17.41
N ILE A 15 5.40 -10.41 -16.10
CA ILE A 15 5.76 -9.26 -15.23
C ILE A 15 7.11 -8.68 -15.66
N ARG A 16 8.13 -9.52 -15.89
CA ARG A 16 9.44 -9.07 -16.36
C ARG A 16 9.35 -8.36 -17.70
N ARG A 17 8.63 -8.96 -18.64
CA ARG A 17 8.40 -8.33 -19.95
C ARG A 17 7.75 -6.94 -19.80
N ALA A 18 6.72 -6.83 -18.95
CA ALA A 18 6.05 -5.55 -18.72
C ALA A 18 6.98 -4.50 -18.11
N MET A 19 7.92 -4.90 -17.24
CA MET A 19 8.95 -4.00 -16.71
C MET A 19 9.91 -3.55 -17.82
N ASP A 20 10.42 -4.48 -18.63
CA ASP A 20 11.39 -4.19 -19.69
C ASP A 20 10.78 -3.29 -20.80
N GLU A 21 9.51 -3.48 -21.09
CA GLU A 21 8.74 -2.70 -22.08
C GLU A 21 8.14 -1.40 -21.50
N HIS A 22 8.32 -1.11 -20.20
CA HIS A 22 7.67 0.02 -19.51
C HIS A 22 6.15 0.04 -19.73
N SER A 23 5.51 -1.16 -19.74
CA SER A 23 4.09 -1.34 -20.02
C SER A 23 3.23 -1.63 -18.77
N VAL A 24 3.80 -1.51 -17.57
CA VAL A 24 3.05 -1.59 -16.31
C VAL A 24 2.17 -0.36 -16.18
N GLU A 25 0.87 -0.54 -16.22
CA GLU A 25 -0.09 0.54 -15.94
C GLU A 25 -0.21 0.75 -14.42
N ILE A 26 -0.17 2.00 -13.97
CA ILE A 26 -0.43 2.34 -12.56
C ILE A 26 -1.78 3.04 -12.48
N SER A 27 -2.67 2.45 -11.70
CA SER A 27 -3.93 3.07 -11.29
C SER A 27 -3.81 3.62 -9.88
N TYR A 28 -4.51 4.71 -9.60
CA TYR A 28 -4.52 5.35 -8.30
C TYR A 28 -5.91 5.24 -7.66
N LEU A 29 -5.95 4.72 -6.44
CA LEU A 29 -7.15 4.63 -5.62
C LEU A 29 -7.14 5.77 -4.60
N PRO A 30 -8.10 6.72 -4.67
CA PRO A 30 -8.17 7.85 -3.74
C PRO A 30 -8.33 7.40 -2.28
N ARG A 31 -7.67 8.12 -1.37
CA ARG A 31 -7.75 8.01 0.08
C ARG A 31 -8.48 9.23 0.65
N ILE A 32 -9.50 8.98 1.44
CA ILE A 32 -10.43 10.00 1.92
C ILE A 32 -10.26 10.22 3.42
N ARG A 33 -10.38 11.45 3.86
CA ARG A 33 -10.52 11.79 5.28
C ARG A 33 -11.83 12.55 5.48
N GLY A 34 -12.69 12.04 6.38
CA GLY A 34 -14.00 12.65 6.65
C GLY A 34 -15.04 12.28 5.60
N ASP A 35 -15.33 13.17 4.67
CA ASP A 35 -16.26 12.96 3.57
C ASP A 35 -15.54 12.69 2.23
N LYS A 36 -16.31 12.30 1.21
CA LYS A 36 -15.76 11.90 -0.11
C LYS A 36 -15.06 13.03 -0.88
N ASP A 37 -15.30 14.27 -0.51
CA ASP A 37 -14.76 15.43 -1.23
C ASP A 37 -13.36 15.82 -0.71
N HIS A 38 -12.90 15.16 0.38
CA HIS A 38 -11.61 15.44 0.99
C HIS A 38 -10.58 14.32 0.71
N VAL A 39 -10.03 14.32 -0.50
CA VAL A 39 -8.97 13.38 -0.91
C VAL A 39 -7.64 13.86 -0.32
N ILE A 40 -7.01 13.02 0.50
CA ILE A 40 -5.76 13.33 1.23
C ILE A 40 -4.54 12.55 0.72
N GLY A 41 -4.73 11.70 -0.27
CA GLY A 41 -3.69 10.83 -0.81
C GLY A 41 -4.29 9.78 -1.74
N CYS A 42 -3.47 8.86 -2.19
CA CYS A 42 -3.92 7.73 -2.98
C CYS A 42 -3.06 6.49 -2.76
N LYS A 43 -3.56 5.32 -3.16
CA LYS A 43 -2.78 4.08 -3.26
C LYS A 43 -2.46 3.80 -4.73
N ALA A 44 -1.18 3.58 -5.03
CA ALA A 44 -0.74 3.11 -6.34
C ALA A 44 -1.02 1.60 -6.48
N ILE A 45 -1.70 1.22 -7.54
CA ILE A 45 -2.09 -0.16 -7.85
C ILE A 45 -1.56 -0.50 -9.24
N PRO A 46 -0.50 -1.33 -9.34
CA PRO A 46 0.01 -1.76 -10.63
C PRO A 46 -0.98 -2.71 -11.30
N ARG A 47 -1.07 -2.59 -12.62
CA ARG A 47 -1.84 -3.46 -13.50
C ARG A 47 -0.98 -3.87 -14.68
N ILE A 48 -0.94 -5.13 -14.98
CA ILE A 48 -0.15 -5.67 -16.09
C ILE A 48 -1.11 -6.33 -17.08
N LEU A 49 -1.08 -5.85 -18.33
CA LEU A 49 -1.82 -6.47 -19.41
C LEU A 49 -1.05 -7.68 -19.92
N MET A 50 -1.65 -8.85 -19.82
CA MET A 50 -1.11 -10.10 -20.33
C MET A 50 -1.30 -10.22 -21.85
N LYS A 51 -0.57 -11.14 -22.49
CA LYS A 51 -0.71 -11.43 -23.92
C LYS A 51 -2.10 -11.91 -24.35
N ASP A 52 -2.83 -12.53 -23.44
CA ASP A 52 -4.22 -12.98 -23.66
C ASP A 52 -5.25 -11.84 -23.55
N GLY A 53 -4.81 -10.63 -23.27
CA GLY A 53 -5.67 -9.44 -23.10
C GLY A 53 -6.31 -9.31 -21.73
N GLN A 54 -6.01 -10.19 -20.78
CA GLN A 54 -6.46 -10.08 -19.40
C GLN A 54 -5.48 -9.23 -18.58
N TYR A 55 -5.98 -8.59 -17.53
CA TYR A 55 -5.13 -7.92 -16.56
C TYR A 55 -4.78 -8.85 -15.40
N PHE A 56 -3.51 -8.85 -15.00
CA PHE A 56 -3.15 -9.37 -13.70
C PHE A 56 -3.77 -8.50 -12.61
N GLU A 57 -4.44 -9.17 -11.68
CA GLU A 57 -4.89 -8.53 -10.46
C GLU A 57 -3.71 -8.30 -9.52
N TYR A 58 -3.74 -7.15 -8.84
CA TYR A 58 -2.69 -6.75 -7.90
C TYR A 58 -2.38 -7.83 -6.83
N THR A 59 -3.41 -8.51 -6.34
CA THR A 59 -3.28 -9.61 -5.36
C THR A 59 -2.48 -10.79 -5.91
N GLN A 60 -2.60 -11.09 -7.21
CA GLN A 60 -1.83 -12.14 -7.87
C GLN A 60 -0.35 -11.76 -7.99
N ILE A 61 -0.07 -10.50 -8.37
CA ILE A 61 1.29 -9.97 -8.42
C ILE A 61 1.94 -10.07 -7.04
N MET A 62 1.25 -9.62 -6.00
CA MET A 62 1.75 -9.66 -4.63
C MET A 62 2.03 -11.09 -4.16
N HIS A 63 1.15 -12.05 -4.47
CA HIS A 63 1.35 -13.44 -4.13
C HIS A 63 2.61 -14.03 -4.78
N LEU A 64 2.87 -13.70 -6.05
CA LEU A 64 4.08 -14.11 -6.74
C LEU A 64 5.34 -13.47 -6.14
N MET A 65 5.28 -12.19 -5.81
CA MET A 65 6.39 -11.47 -5.16
C MET A 65 6.77 -12.06 -3.81
N GLU A 66 5.79 -12.57 -3.07
CA GLU A 66 6.01 -13.21 -1.77
C GLU A 66 6.66 -14.59 -1.87
N ARG A 67 6.38 -15.34 -2.95
CA ARG A 67 6.88 -16.70 -3.15
C ARG A 67 8.24 -16.78 -3.84
N GLY A 68 8.67 -15.74 -4.50
CA GLY A 68 9.87 -15.78 -5.31
C GLY A 68 10.76 -14.54 -5.23
N ALA A 69 12.03 -14.75 -4.87
CA ALA A 69 13.10 -13.77 -4.94
C ALA A 69 13.28 -13.13 -6.34
N GLN A 70 12.59 -13.66 -7.34
CA GLN A 70 12.74 -13.26 -8.74
C GLN A 70 12.04 -11.95 -9.09
N LEU A 71 11.20 -11.40 -8.18
CA LEU A 71 10.46 -10.14 -8.39
C LEU A 71 10.88 -9.04 -7.40
N GLU A 72 12.03 -9.16 -6.75
CA GLU A 72 12.54 -8.13 -5.84
C GLU A 72 12.65 -6.76 -6.52
N GLU A 73 13.05 -6.75 -7.79
CA GLU A 73 13.19 -5.54 -8.59
C GLU A 73 11.85 -4.88 -8.93
N PHE A 74 10.74 -5.63 -8.92
CA PHE A 74 9.43 -5.08 -9.30
C PHE A 74 8.98 -3.92 -8.38
N SER A 75 9.20 -4.02 -7.07
CA SER A 75 8.82 -2.92 -6.17
C SER A 75 9.66 -1.67 -6.37
N PHE A 76 10.94 -1.83 -6.68
CA PHE A 76 11.79 -0.68 -7.00
C PHE A 76 11.43 -0.07 -8.35
N TYR A 77 11.09 -0.92 -9.32
CA TYR A 77 10.53 -0.47 -10.60
C TYR A 77 9.24 0.32 -10.37
N LEU A 78 8.29 -0.23 -9.61
CA LEU A 78 7.04 0.43 -9.28
C LEU A 78 7.26 1.76 -8.53
N LEU A 79 8.20 1.79 -7.59
CA LEU A 79 8.57 3.02 -6.87
C LEU A 79 9.10 4.08 -7.85
N GLN A 80 9.95 3.70 -8.81
CA GLN A 80 10.45 4.62 -9.84
C GLN A 80 9.32 5.18 -10.69
N GLU A 81 8.45 4.33 -11.24
CA GLU A 81 7.32 4.78 -12.06
C GLU A 81 6.36 5.71 -11.29
N VAL A 82 6.11 5.42 -10.01
CA VAL A 82 5.29 6.30 -9.15
C VAL A 82 6.00 7.62 -8.87
N ALA A 83 7.30 7.60 -8.58
CA ALA A 83 8.07 8.81 -8.36
C ALA A 83 8.11 9.70 -9.61
N ASP A 84 8.26 9.10 -10.79
CA ASP A 84 8.22 9.80 -12.07
C ASP A 84 6.85 10.45 -12.33
N ASN A 85 5.75 9.74 -12.00
CA ASN A 85 4.40 10.29 -12.09
C ASN A 85 4.20 11.48 -11.14
N ILE A 86 4.63 11.38 -9.88
CA ILE A 86 4.55 12.48 -8.90
C ILE A 86 5.40 13.66 -9.37
N GLY A 87 6.60 13.39 -9.87
CA GLY A 87 7.46 14.42 -10.47
C GLY A 87 6.81 15.16 -11.63
N ALA A 88 6.11 14.41 -12.51
CA ALA A 88 5.35 14.99 -13.61
C ALA A 88 4.16 15.84 -13.13
N TRP A 89 3.44 15.41 -12.08
CA TRP A 89 2.37 16.23 -11.46
C TRP A 89 2.95 17.54 -10.91
N LYS A 90 4.03 17.45 -10.14
CA LYS A 90 4.71 18.61 -9.56
C LYS A 90 5.21 19.58 -10.63
N ALA A 91 5.78 19.08 -11.74
CA ALA A 91 6.25 19.89 -12.85
C ALA A 91 5.14 20.66 -13.57
N LYS A 92 3.90 20.17 -13.54
CA LYS A 92 2.70 20.86 -14.04
C LYS A 92 2.12 21.90 -13.07
N GLY A 93 2.69 22.03 -11.86
CA GLY A 93 2.20 22.91 -10.81
C GLY A 93 1.07 22.31 -9.96
N ASN A 94 0.77 21.03 -10.12
CA ASN A 94 -0.25 20.35 -9.34
C ASN A 94 0.18 20.18 -7.89
N GLN A 95 -0.80 20.19 -6.97
CA GLN A 95 -0.54 19.85 -5.58
C GLN A 95 -0.17 18.36 -5.47
N VAL A 96 0.98 18.07 -4.85
CA VAL A 96 1.36 16.69 -4.53
C VAL A 96 0.62 16.22 -3.29
N ILE A 97 0.05 15.02 -3.37
CA ILE A 97 -0.58 14.33 -2.25
C ILE A 97 0.13 12.99 -2.01
N PRO A 98 0.21 12.51 -0.76
CA PRO A 98 0.92 11.27 -0.44
C PRO A 98 0.41 10.07 -1.21
N VAL A 99 1.34 9.27 -1.75
CA VAL A 99 1.05 8.03 -2.48
C VAL A 99 1.49 6.83 -1.65
N SER A 100 0.60 5.87 -1.42
CA SER A 100 0.95 4.63 -0.75
C SER A 100 1.31 3.53 -1.76
N LEU A 101 2.34 2.76 -1.40
CA LEU A 101 2.90 1.63 -2.13
C LEU A 101 3.00 0.43 -1.20
N GLU A 102 2.68 -0.76 -1.68
CA GLU A 102 2.90 -1.98 -0.91
C GLU A 102 4.31 -2.52 -1.13
N MET A 103 4.98 -2.90 -0.04
CA MET A 103 6.32 -3.52 -0.06
C MET A 103 6.35 -4.77 0.81
N THR A 104 7.24 -5.70 0.47
CA THR A 104 7.45 -6.93 1.25
C THR A 104 8.67 -6.81 2.18
N ALA A 105 8.72 -7.67 3.20
CA ALA A 105 9.88 -7.71 4.08
C ALA A 105 11.15 -8.17 3.36
N SER A 106 11.06 -9.06 2.38
CA SER A 106 12.20 -9.52 1.59
C SER A 106 12.87 -8.35 0.86
N GLN A 107 12.07 -7.51 0.22
CA GLN A 107 12.55 -6.31 -0.49
C GLN A 107 13.23 -5.31 0.43
N LEU A 108 12.62 -5.03 1.59
CA LEU A 108 13.19 -4.11 2.58
C LEU A 108 14.42 -4.67 3.30
N SER A 109 14.58 -6.01 3.33
CA SER A 109 15.74 -6.68 3.92
C SER A 109 16.94 -6.79 2.98
N THR A 110 16.79 -6.41 1.71
CA THR A 110 17.92 -6.41 0.76
C THR A 110 18.95 -5.35 1.15
N ARG A 111 20.22 -5.64 0.83
CA ARG A 111 21.30 -4.71 1.09
C ARG A 111 21.04 -3.39 0.38
N HIS A 112 21.19 -2.28 1.09
CA HIS A 112 20.98 -0.92 0.57
C HIS A 112 19.55 -0.61 0.06
N ALA A 113 18.53 -1.38 0.51
CA ALA A 113 17.14 -1.11 0.11
C ALA A 113 16.69 0.32 0.43
N VAL A 114 16.97 0.79 1.64
CA VAL A 114 16.56 2.12 2.09
C VAL A 114 17.30 3.22 1.35
N GLU A 115 18.61 3.04 1.13
CA GLU A 115 19.42 3.97 0.33
C GLU A 115 18.92 4.04 -1.11
N ARG A 116 18.53 2.90 -1.70
CA ARG A 116 17.96 2.84 -3.05
C ARG A 116 16.61 3.58 -3.12
N ILE A 117 15.73 3.36 -2.14
CA ILE A 117 14.45 4.09 -2.02
C ILE A 117 14.73 5.60 -1.95
N HIS A 118 15.62 6.02 -1.07
CA HIS A 118 15.94 7.42 -0.88
C HIS A 118 16.55 8.06 -2.13
N ASN A 119 17.43 7.34 -2.83
CA ASN A 119 18.00 7.78 -4.09
C ASN A 119 16.92 7.99 -5.17
N ILE A 120 15.98 7.05 -5.32
CA ILE A 120 14.87 7.19 -6.29
C ILE A 120 14.01 8.40 -5.93
N VAL A 121 13.58 8.52 -4.70
CA VAL A 121 12.63 9.56 -4.27
C VAL A 121 13.29 10.95 -4.25
N VAL A 122 14.40 11.07 -3.54
CA VAL A 122 14.98 12.39 -3.23
C VAL A 122 16.02 12.81 -4.26
N GLU A 123 16.99 11.93 -4.57
CA GLU A 123 18.11 12.34 -5.42
C GLU A 123 17.73 12.43 -6.90
N GLN A 124 16.97 11.48 -7.40
CA GLN A 124 16.57 11.44 -8.81
C GLN A 124 15.35 12.32 -9.09
N ASN A 125 14.29 12.18 -8.29
CA ASN A 125 13.00 12.84 -8.55
C ASN A 125 12.77 14.16 -7.78
N LYS A 126 13.64 14.52 -6.84
CA LYS A 126 13.51 15.74 -6.03
C LYS A 126 12.18 15.84 -5.28
N LEU A 127 11.68 14.68 -4.82
CA LEU A 127 10.46 14.53 -4.03
C LEU A 127 10.80 14.46 -2.54
N GLU A 128 9.79 14.62 -1.71
CA GLU A 128 9.95 14.56 -0.25
C GLU A 128 9.55 13.18 0.28
N PRO A 129 10.24 12.63 1.29
CA PRO A 129 9.86 11.35 1.92
C PRO A 129 8.40 11.31 2.39
N VAL A 130 7.85 12.43 2.84
CA VAL A 130 6.46 12.55 3.32
C VAL A 130 5.43 12.29 2.22
N ASP A 131 5.82 12.41 0.94
CA ASP A 131 4.96 12.11 -0.21
C ASP A 131 4.76 10.59 -0.40
N PHE A 132 5.46 9.75 0.36
CA PHE A 132 5.42 8.29 0.23
C PHE A 132 5.02 7.59 1.51
N ILE A 133 4.11 6.62 1.35
CA ILE A 133 3.63 5.74 2.42
C ILE A 133 3.92 4.29 2.01
N PHE A 134 4.73 3.58 2.79
CA PHE A 134 5.00 2.17 2.53
C PHE A 134 4.05 1.30 3.34
N GLU A 135 3.16 0.59 2.64
CA GLU A 135 2.22 -0.37 3.22
C GLU A 135 2.90 -1.75 3.27
N ILE A 136 3.01 -2.33 4.45
CA ILE A 136 3.66 -3.63 4.65
C ILE A 136 2.66 -4.58 5.30
N PRO A 137 2.31 -5.71 4.65
CA PRO A 137 1.38 -6.68 5.22
C PRO A 137 1.80 -7.20 6.60
N GLU A 138 0.80 -7.35 7.48
CA GLU A 138 0.99 -7.76 8.89
C GLU A 138 1.84 -9.02 9.05
N ARG A 139 1.63 -10.02 8.20
CA ARG A 139 2.34 -11.31 8.26
C ARG A 139 3.86 -11.21 8.25
N PHE A 140 4.41 -10.16 7.61
CA PHE A 140 5.86 -9.95 7.56
C PHE A 140 6.45 -9.50 8.89
N PHE A 141 5.63 -9.02 9.80
CA PHE A 141 6.06 -8.62 11.13
C PHE A 141 6.16 -9.81 12.10
N ALA A 142 5.51 -10.93 11.83
CA ALA A 142 5.56 -12.14 12.66
C ALA A 142 6.95 -12.77 12.71
N ALA A 143 7.65 -12.78 11.57
CA ALA A 143 8.99 -13.34 11.42
C ALA A 143 10.02 -12.25 11.06
N ALA A 144 9.87 -11.06 11.64
CA ALA A 144 10.72 -9.90 11.36
C ALA A 144 12.20 -10.20 11.64
N THR A 145 13.01 -10.09 10.62
CA THR A 145 14.47 -10.17 10.74
C THR A 145 15.04 -8.84 11.27
N THR A 146 16.24 -8.89 11.84
CA THR A 146 16.94 -7.65 12.27
C THR A 146 17.12 -6.67 11.10
N ALA A 147 17.43 -7.17 9.90
CA ALA A 147 17.58 -6.33 8.70
C ALA A 147 16.27 -5.59 8.37
N PHE A 148 15.13 -6.29 8.42
CA PHE A 148 13.81 -5.70 8.22
C PHE A 148 13.48 -4.62 9.27
N GLU A 149 13.71 -4.91 10.56
CA GLU A 149 13.47 -3.92 11.63
C GLU A 149 14.34 -2.66 11.48
N VAL A 150 15.61 -2.84 11.10
CA VAL A 150 16.52 -1.72 10.81
C VAL A 150 16.03 -0.90 9.61
N ALA A 151 15.56 -1.55 8.56
CA ALA A 151 15.00 -0.87 7.40
C ALA A 151 13.78 0.01 7.76
N ILE A 152 12.85 -0.52 8.57
CA ILE A 152 11.68 0.26 9.06
C ILE A 152 12.13 1.50 9.84
N ARG A 153 13.10 1.36 10.77
CA ARG A 153 13.62 2.49 11.55
C ARG A 153 14.29 3.53 10.66
N ASN A 154 15.07 3.09 9.69
CA ASN A 154 15.76 4.01 8.78
C ASN A 154 14.77 4.75 7.87
N LEU A 155 13.75 4.07 7.33
CA LEU A 155 12.70 4.72 6.55
C LEU A 155 11.98 5.80 7.35
N THR A 156 11.55 5.49 8.57
CA THR A 156 10.83 6.46 9.40
C THR A 156 11.73 7.61 9.87
N ASN A 157 13.01 7.36 10.16
CA ASN A 157 13.99 8.41 10.47
C ASN A 157 14.25 9.37 9.30
N LEU A 158 14.13 8.88 8.06
CA LEU A 158 14.21 9.70 6.84
C LEU A 158 12.91 10.46 6.53
N GLY A 159 11.83 10.24 7.29
CA GLY A 159 10.55 10.93 7.13
C GLY A 159 9.51 10.18 6.29
N TYR A 160 9.79 8.96 5.85
CA TYR A 160 8.79 8.11 5.19
C TYR A 160 7.76 7.62 6.18
N GLN A 161 6.53 7.46 5.70
CA GLN A 161 5.46 6.83 6.48
C GLN A 161 5.47 5.32 6.26
N VAL A 162 5.35 4.56 7.35
CA VAL A 162 5.27 3.09 7.31
C VAL A 162 3.99 2.63 7.97
N VAL A 163 3.15 1.92 7.24
CA VAL A 163 1.83 1.45 7.67
C VAL A 163 1.79 -0.08 7.66
N ILE A 164 1.35 -0.68 8.74
CA ILE A 164 1.06 -2.12 8.78
C ILE A 164 -0.27 -2.34 8.07
N SER A 165 -0.23 -2.94 6.89
CA SER A 165 -1.43 -3.26 6.11
C SER A 165 -1.98 -4.66 6.43
N ARG A 166 -3.24 -4.91 6.04
CA ARG A 166 -3.98 -6.15 6.36
C ARG A 166 -3.99 -6.45 7.87
N PHE A 167 -4.00 -5.41 8.68
CA PHE A 167 -3.94 -5.54 10.13
C PHE A 167 -5.13 -6.34 10.67
N GLY A 168 -4.84 -7.29 11.55
CA GLY A 168 -5.81 -8.20 12.15
C GLY A 168 -5.98 -9.54 11.41
N ALA A 169 -5.44 -9.69 10.20
CA ALA A 169 -5.55 -10.94 9.44
C ALA A 169 -4.71 -12.08 10.07
N ASP A 170 -3.53 -11.75 10.59
CA ASP A 170 -2.56 -12.72 11.12
C ASP A 170 -2.39 -12.63 12.65
N HIS A 171 -3.02 -11.67 13.33
CA HIS A 171 -3.01 -11.42 14.78
C HIS A 171 -1.61 -11.27 15.43
N THR A 172 -0.60 -10.85 14.68
CA THR A 172 0.80 -10.90 15.11
C THR A 172 1.46 -9.54 15.34
N ALA A 173 0.93 -8.47 14.77
CA ALA A 173 1.61 -7.19 14.69
C ALA A 173 1.56 -6.30 15.94
N VAL A 174 0.78 -6.63 16.98
CA VAL A 174 0.67 -5.79 18.19
C VAL A 174 2.03 -5.57 18.85
N ASN A 175 2.87 -6.60 18.94
CA ASN A 175 4.23 -6.47 19.48
C ASN A 175 5.12 -5.58 18.59
N SER A 176 4.94 -5.62 17.29
CA SER A 176 5.69 -4.82 16.33
C SER A 176 5.32 -3.35 16.40
N MET A 177 4.04 -3.01 16.59
CA MET A 177 3.58 -1.65 16.84
C MET A 177 4.28 -1.01 18.05
N ARG A 178 4.53 -1.79 19.11
CA ARG A 178 5.24 -1.31 20.31
C ARG A 178 6.73 -1.08 20.07
N ARG A 179 7.37 -1.90 19.21
CA ARG A 179 8.84 -1.91 19.03
C ARG A 179 9.32 -1.08 17.85
N LEU A 180 8.49 -0.93 16.82
CA LEU A 180 8.86 -0.29 15.57
C LEU A 180 8.13 1.05 15.41
N PRO A 181 8.78 2.07 14.84
CA PRO A 181 8.22 3.40 14.69
C PRO A 181 7.26 3.46 13.48
N VAL A 182 6.29 2.53 13.41
CA VAL A 182 5.25 2.59 12.38
C VAL A 182 4.35 3.80 12.59
N THR A 183 3.82 4.35 11.50
CA THR A 183 3.01 5.58 11.53
C THR A 183 1.51 5.30 11.47
N GLY A 184 1.12 4.07 11.15
CA GLY A 184 -0.30 3.72 11.07
C GLY A 184 -0.56 2.23 10.89
N ILE A 185 -1.83 1.89 10.97
CA ILE A 185 -2.37 0.57 10.65
C ILE A 185 -3.48 0.69 9.60
N LYS A 186 -3.65 -0.35 8.79
CA LYS A 186 -4.70 -0.41 7.76
C LYS A 186 -5.42 -1.74 7.81
N PHE A 187 -6.71 -1.68 8.09
CA PHE A 187 -7.61 -2.82 7.99
C PHE A 187 -7.99 -3.09 6.54
N HIS A 188 -8.12 -4.37 6.16
CA HIS A 188 -8.63 -4.78 4.85
C HIS A 188 -10.15 -4.94 4.89
N GLY A 189 -10.80 -4.69 3.75
CA GLY A 189 -12.27 -4.70 3.67
C GLY A 189 -12.91 -6.05 4.03
N GLU A 190 -12.25 -7.17 3.74
CA GLU A 190 -12.72 -8.50 4.13
C GLU A 190 -12.79 -8.65 5.64
N TYR A 191 -11.72 -8.27 6.34
CA TYR A 191 -11.68 -8.28 7.80
C TYR A 191 -12.80 -7.42 8.40
N PHE A 192 -13.02 -6.26 7.80
CA PHE A 192 -14.06 -5.34 8.23
C PHE A 192 -15.48 -5.92 8.03
N SER A 193 -15.70 -6.63 6.94
CA SER A 193 -16.98 -7.28 6.64
C SER A 193 -17.26 -8.47 7.55
N GLU A 194 -16.26 -9.29 7.82
CA GLU A 194 -16.37 -10.46 8.69
C GLU A 194 -16.63 -10.07 10.16
N HIS A 195 -15.92 -9.05 10.66
CA HIS A 195 -16.00 -8.62 12.06
C HIS A 195 -17.26 -7.81 12.41
N MET A 196 -18.04 -7.41 11.41
CA MET A 196 -19.36 -6.81 11.65
C MET A 196 -20.46 -7.84 11.95
N ILE A 197 -20.18 -9.14 11.81
CA ILE A 197 -21.19 -10.20 11.89
C ILE A 197 -21.49 -10.58 13.35
N ASN A 198 -20.51 -10.50 14.25
CA ASN A 198 -20.71 -10.86 15.63
C ASN A 198 -20.25 -9.78 16.63
N GLU A 199 -20.88 -9.77 17.81
CA GLU A 199 -20.66 -8.75 18.82
C GLU A 199 -19.23 -8.77 19.39
N LYS A 200 -18.62 -9.95 19.53
CA LYS A 200 -17.25 -10.09 20.09
C LYS A 200 -16.21 -9.51 19.13
N ASP A 201 -16.34 -9.79 17.85
CA ASP A 201 -15.44 -9.29 16.82
C ASP A 201 -15.55 -7.76 16.70
N THR A 202 -16.77 -7.24 16.80
CA THR A 202 -17.03 -5.79 16.87
C THR A 202 -16.30 -5.13 18.05
N VAL A 203 -16.31 -5.77 19.24
CA VAL A 203 -15.58 -5.27 20.41
C VAL A 203 -14.08 -5.29 20.18
N ILE A 204 -13.52 -6.39 19.64
CA ILE A 204 -12.09 -6.53 19.35
C ILE A 204 -11.67 -5.43 18.37
N PHE A 205 -12.41 -5.27 17.27
CA PHE A 205 -12.09 -4.27 16.25
C PHE A 205 -12.08 -2.84 16.82
N ARG A 206 -13.14 -2.46 17.54
CA ARG A 206 -13.22 -1.16 18.18
C ARG A 206 -12.08 -0.91 19.17
N LYS A 207 -11.75 -1.89 20.02
CA LYS A 207 -10.65 -1.76 20.97
C LYS A 207 -9.29 -1.69 20.30
N THR A 208 -9.12 -2.35 19.17
CA THR A 208 -7.90 -2.24 18.37
C THR A 208 -7.75 -0.83 17.78
N VAL A 209 -8.83 -0.23 17.28
CA VAL A 209 -8.82 1.17 16.80
C VAL A 209 -8.49 2.12 17.94
N GLU A 210 -9.15 2.00 19.08
CA GLU A 210 -8.86 2.82 20.28
C GLU A 210 -7.39 2.73 20.67
N MET A 211 -6.84 1.52 20.79
CA MET A 211 -5.43 1.29 21.12
C MET A 211 -4.48 1.95 20.11
N ALA A 212 -4.72 1.78 18.82
CA ALA A 212 -3.89 2.38 17.77
C ALA A 212 -3.91 3.91 17.86
N LYS A 213 -5.07 4.49 18.11
CA LYS A 213 -5.25 5.95 18.28
C LYS A 213 -4.50 6.47 19.52
N GLU A 214 -4.59 5.78 20.65
CA GLU A 214 -3.85 6.11 21.89
C GLU A 214 -2.33 6.04 21.68
N MET A 215 -1.87 5.17 20.77
CA MET A 215 -0.46 5.10 20.37
C MET A 215 -0.06 6.18 19.34
N GLY A 216 -0.97 7.06 18.94
CA GLY A 216 -0.72 8.11 17.93
C GLY A 216 -0.67 7.61 16.49
N LEU A 217 -1.17 6.41 16.22
CA LEU A 217 -1.17 5.82 14.87
C LEU A 217 -2.38 6.27 14.07
N THR A 218 -2.17 6.52 12.77
CA THR A 218 -3.26 6.72 11.83
C THR A 218 -3.95 5.38 11.53
N VAL A 219 -5.28 5.37 11.61
CA VAL A 219 -6.07 4.17 11.32
C VAL A 219 -6.78 4.31 9.99
N THR A 220 -6.44 3.44 9.03
CA THR A 220 -7.06 3.37 7.70
C THR A 220 -8.00 2.19 7.61
N CYS A 221 -9.21 2.40 7.06
CA CYS A 221 -10.12 1.34 6.65
C CYS A 221 -10.15 1.25 5.12
N GLY A 222 -9.63 0.15 4.57
CA GLY A 222 -9.67 -0.14 3.14
C GLY A 222 -10.84 -1.06 2.77
N GLY A 223 -11.23 -1.04 1.49
CA GLY A 223 -12.25 -1.93 0.97
C GLY A 223 -13.66 -1.64 1.47
N ILE A 224 -14.02 -0.38 1.67
CA ILE A 224 -15.37 0.01 2.05
C ILE A 224 -16.28 -0.03 0.82
N HIS A 225 -17.30 -0.90 0.88
CA HIS A 225 -18.24 -1.14 -0.21
C HIS A 225 -19.65 -0.60 0.07
N THR A 226 -20.01 -0.45 1.35
CA THR A 226 -21.37 -0.08 1.76
C THR A 226 -21.40 1.10 2.73
N ARG A 227 -22.53 1.81 2.78
CA ARG A 227 -22.77 2.89 3.74
C ARG A 227 -22.68 2.40 5.19
N LEU A 228 -23.17 1.20 5.47
CA LEU A 228 -23.12 0.63 6.81
C LEU A 228 -21.67 0.44 7.28
N GLN A 229 -20.78 -0.04 6.40
CA GLN A 229 -19.33 -0.16 6.69
C GLN A 229 -18.72 1.22 6.95
N GLU A 230 -19.05 2.20 6.12
CA GLU A 230 -18.57 3.58 6.27
C GLU A 230 -18.98 4.18 7.62
N GLU A 231 -20.27 4.13 7.94
CA GLU A 231 -20.81 4.68 9.18
C GLU A 231 -20.19 4.00 10.42
N TYR A 232 -20.01 2.68 10.34
CA TYR A 232 -19.37 1.94 11.42
C TYR A 232 -17.89 2.34 11.57
N ALA A 233 -17.12 2.40 10.49
CA ALA A 233 -15.72 2.80 10.51
C ALA A 233 -15.52 4.22 11.06
N LYS A 234 -16.38 5.14 10.67
CA LYS A 234 -16.39 6.51 11.22
C LYS A 234 -16.74 6.54 12.72
N LYS A 235 -17.76 5.76 13.12
CA LYS A 235 -18.21 5.68 14.52
C LYS A 235 -17.13 5.16 15.46
N ILE A 236 -16.33 4.20 15.04
CA ILE A 236 -15.25 3.64 15.87
C ILE A 236 -13.96 4.45 15.83
N GLY A 237 -13.89 5.52 15.02
CA GLY A 237 -12.80 6.48 15.02
C GLY A 237 -11.68 6.24 14.01
N CYS A 238 -11.95 5.50 12.91
CA CYS A 238 -11.00 5.43 11.79
C CYS A 238 -10.78 6.81 11.17
N ASP A 239 -9.55 7.08 10.70
CA ASP A 239 -9.13 8.38 10.20
C ASP A 239 -9.22 8.50 8.69
N VAL A 240 -8.90 7.41 7.98
CA VAL A 240 -8.73 7.37 6.53
C VAL A 240 -9.54 6.23 5.94
N PHE A 241 -10.13 6.46 4.79
CA PHE A 241 -11.05 5.52 4.15
C PHE A 241 -10.68 5.31 2.69
N GLU A 242 -10.78 4.06 2.22
CA GLU A 242 -10.61 3.64 0.83
C GLU A 242 -11.72 2.67 0.44
N GLY A 243 -12.24 2.76 -0.75
CA GLY A 243 -13.23 1.80 -1.24
C GLY A 243 -14.11 2.33 -2.35
N VAL A 244 -14.77 1.40 -3.04
CA VAL A 244 -15.59 1.70 -4.22
C VAL A 244 -16.83 2.55 -3.92
N ILE A 245 -17.23 2.64 -2.64
CA ILE A 245 -18.31 3.55 -2.25
C ILE A 245 -17.94 5.02 -2.46
N TYR A 246 -16.64 5.34 -2.41
CA TYR A 246 -16.11 6.67 -2.70
C TYR A 246 -15.68 6.76 -4.16
N TYR A 247 -14.61 6.04 -4.48
CA TYR A 247 -14.00 6.01 -5.80
C TYR A 247 -13.40 4.64 -6.09
N GLY A 248 -13.43 4.24 -7.36
CA GLY A 248 -12.63 3.12 -7.87
C GLY A 248 -11.19 3.56 -8.16
N ALA A 249 -10.29 2.59 -8.34
CA ALA A 249 -8.97 2.86 -8.86
C ALA A 249 -9.07 3.38 -10.30
N MET A 250 -8.33 4.44 -10.63
CA MET A 250 -8.38 5.09 -11.93
C MET A 250 -6.99 5.32 -12.51
N LYS A 251 -6.89 5.38 -13.84
CA LYS A 251 -5.64 5.64 -14.55
C LYS A 251 -5.05 6.99 -14.15
N ASN A 252 -3.72 7.11 -14.21
CA ASN A 252 -2.97 8.30 -13.84
C ASN A 252 -3.58 9.61 -14.38
N VAL A 253 -3.85 9.67 -15.70
CA VAL A 253 -4.41 10.87 -16.34
C VAL A 253 -5.77 11.27 -15.79
N VAL A 254 -6.61 10.29 -15.45
CA VAL A 254 -7.94 10.54 -14.88
C VAL A 254 -7.82 11.03 -13.44
N PHE A 255 -6.94 10.39 -12.66
CA PHE A 255 -6.69 10.76 -11.27
C PHE A 255 -6.16 12.20 -11.17
N GLU A 256 -5.14 12.52 -11.97
CA GLU A 256 -4.56 13.87 -12.04
C GLU A 256 -5.63 14.93 -12.33
N LYS A 257 -6.45 14.69 -13.37
CA LYS A 257 -7.51 15.63 -13.76
C LYS A 257 -8.59 15.81 -12.69
N CYS A 258 -8.93 14.74 -11.96
CA CYS A 258 -10.02 14.80 -10.97
C CYS A 258 -9.60 15.41 -9.64
N PHE A 259 -8.34 15.26 -9.23
CA PHE A 259 -7.94 15.53 -7.85
C PHE A 259 -6.70 16.42 -7.68
N LEU A 260 -5.90 16.64 -8.72
CA LEU A 260 -4.66 17.38 -8.61
C LEU A 260 -4.64 18.66 -9.42
N SER A 261 -5.43 18.74 -10.50
CA SER A 261 -5.53 19.97 -11.34
C SER A 261 -6.51 20.93 -10.70
N GLU A 262 -6.11 22.20 -10.59
CA GLU A 262 -7.01 23.30 -10.24
C GLU A 262 -8.07 23.56 -11.32
#